data_f189283a4c8b9ada3b0a3475cede40e0
#
_entry.id   f189283a4c8b9ada3b0a3475cede40e0
#
_cell.length_a   1.000
_cell.length_b   1.000
_cell.length_c   1.000
_cell.angle_alpha   90.00
_cell.angle_beta   90.00
_cell.angle_gamma   90.00
#
_symmetry.space_group_name_H-M   'P 1'
#
loop_
_entity.id
_entity.type
_entity.pdbx_description
1 polymer ?
#
loop_
_entity_poly.entity_id
_entity_poly.type
_entity_poly.pdbx_seq_one_letter_code
_entity_poly.pdbx_strand_id
1 'polypeptide(L)'
;MVVCLQMKLELKNISKNFHGVKALQNVDFQLQENSIHALLGENGAGKSTLVKILCGVYQPDSGIINLNNKQQSIPDPSASLSLGISAIHQESVMFDELSVTENVFIGNHITKSNGLVDWGLMQDKTNQLLKDLEANIEPNEKIKDLSIAQRHIVQISRSLIHDADIVIMDEPTASLSQKEINELYTIIRNLKKQNKSIIFISHKLDEVIEVCDEFTVLRDGELIKSDTIQNTNKDQLITYMAGREVNQIFPKNNVTIENEIFEVRNLFKKTQFKDINFNLRKKEILGFYGLVGSG
;
A
#
# COMPACT_ATOMS: atom_id res chain seq x y z
N MET A 1 -9.42 6.61 32.40
CA MET A 1 -8.03 7.01 32.18
C MET A 1 -7.96 7.43 30.71
N VAL A 2 -7.90 8.74 30.42
CA VAL A 2 -7.78 9.23 29.03
C VAL A 2 -6.34 8.88 28.63
N VAL A 3 -6.19 7.88 27.76
CA VAL A 3 -4.89 7.61 27.12
C VAL A 3 -4.65 8.82 26.23
N CYS A 4 -3.71 9.67 26.60
CA CYS A 4 -3.25 10.76 25.74
C CYS A 4 -2.51 10.09 24.59
N LEU A 5 -3.19 9.89 23.45
CA LEU A 5 -2.57 9.31 22.27
C LEU A 5 -1.48 10.29 21.81
N GLN A 6 -0.26 9.79 21.76
CA GLN A 6 0.88 10.59 21.37
C GLN A 6 0.95 10.67 19.84
N MET A 7 1.17 11.89 19.32
CA MET A 7 1.25 12.10 17.87
C MET A 7 2.60 11.64 17.35
N LYS A 8 2.60 10.69 16.41
CA LYS A 8 3.82 10.18 15.79
C LYS A 8 4.28 11.07 14.64
N LEU A 9 3.36 11.41 13.73
CA LEU A 9 3.62 12.26 12.58
C LEU A 9 2.48 13.26 12.42
N GLU A 10 2.82 14.53 12.16
CA GLU A 10 1.87 15.59 11.88
C GLU A 10 2.36 16.43 10.71
N LEU A 11 1.54 16.54 9.69
CA LEU A 11 1.72 17.42 8.55
C LEU A 11 0.76 18.59 8.69
N LYS A 12 1.25 19.83 8.53
CA LYS A 12 0.44 21.04 8.61
C LYS A 12 0.56 21.88 7.36
N ASN A 13 -0.56 22.18 6.73
CA ASN A 13 -0.68 23.06 5.56
C ASN A 13 0.28 22.66 4.41
N ILE A 14 0.46 21.38 4.18
CA ILE A 14 1.34 20.88 3.11
C ILE A 14 0.74 21.22 1.74
N SER A 15 1.51 21.94 0.94
CA SER A 15 1.14 22.25 -0.43
C SER A 15 2.23 21.82 -1.41
N LYS A 16 1.81 21.34 -2.60
CA LYS A 16 2.70 20.95 -3.68
C LYS A 16 2.09 21.22 -5.04
N ASN A 17 2.83 21.92 -5.89
CA ASN A 17 2.40 22.23 -7.26
C ASN A 17 3.37 21.61 -8.26
N PHE A 18 2.85 21.12 -9.38
CA PHE A 18 3.63 20.62 -10.53
C PHE A 18 3.12 21.27 -11.81
N HIS A 19 3.94 22.10 -12.46
CA HIS A 19 3.65 22.70 -13.79
C HIS A 19 2.20 23.17 -13.96
N GLY A 20 1.67 23.88 -12.97
CA GLY A 20 0.30 24.42 -12.98
C GLY A 20 -0.78 23.51 -12.40
N VAL A 21 -0.44 22.27 -12.00
CA VAL A 21 -1.37 21.37 -11.30
C VAL A 21 -1.09 21.44 -9.80
N LYS A 22 -2.10 21.81 -9.01
CA LYS A 22 -2.03 21.81 -7.55
C LYS A 22 -2.28 20.37 -7.06
N ALA A 23 -1.21 19.64 -6.81
CA ALA A 23 -1.29 18.25 -6.35
C ALA A 23 -1.67 18.12 -4.88
N LEU A 24 -1.28 19.09 -4.04
CA LEU A 24 -1.70 19.22 -2.64
C LEU A 24 -1.94 20.69 -2.34
N GLN A 25 -3.00 20.99 -1.58
CA GLN A 25 -3.44 22.34 -1.22
C GLN A 25 -3.73 22.42 0.28
N ASN A 26 -2.80 22.95 1.07
CA ASN A 26 -2.90 23.11 2.52
C ASN A 26 -3.39 21.84 3.25
N VAL A 27 -2.83 20.70 2.88
CA VAL A 27 -3.24 19.41 3.45
C VAL A 27 -2.66 19.26 4.84
N ASP A 28 -3.54 18.95 5.79
CA ASP A 28 -3.20 18.46 7.13
C ASP A 28 -3.34 16.95 7.17
N PHE A 29 -2.40 16.28 7.84
CA PHE A 29 -2.45 14.84 8.06
C PHE A 29 -1.85 14.51 9.42
N GLN A 30 -2.46 13.58 10.14
CA GLN A 30 -2.02 13.17 11.46
C GLN A 30 -1.95 11.65 11.54
N LEU A 31 -0.86 11.13 12.09
CA LEU A 31 -0.67 9.71 12.38
C LEU A 31 -0.36 9.57 13.86
N GLN A 32 -1.18 8.81 14.56
CA GLN A 32 -0.96 8.53 15.98
C GLN A 32 0.09 7.42 16.16
N GLU A 33 0.71 7.38 17.34
CA GLU A 33 1.57 6.25 17.68
C GLU A 33 0.78 4.95 17.74
N ASN A 34 1.39 3.87 17.25
CA ASN A 34 0.80 2.52 17.30
C ASN A 34 -0.58 2.45 16.62
N SER A 35 -0.79 3.22 15.56
CA SER A 35 -2.03 3.21 14.80
C SER A 35 -1.83 2.75 13.35
N ILE A 36 -2.89 2.22 12.78
CA ILE A 36 -2.97 1.93 11.36
C ILE A 36 -3.93 2.95 10.76
N HIS A 37 -3.39 3.90 9.99
CA HIS A 37 -4.13 5.02 9.43
C HIS A 37 -4.31 4.85 7.91
N ALA A 38 -5.55 4.78 7.46
CA ALA A 38 -5.86 4.70 6.04
C ALA A 38 -5.72 6.07 5.36
N LEU A 39 -4.98 6.14 4.26
CA LEU A 39 -4.95 7.29 3.37
C LEU A 39 -5.76 6.98 2.10
N LEU A 40 -6.93 7.59 1.98
CA LEU A 40 -7.95 7.30 0.98
C LEU A 40 -8.11 8.44 -0.03
N GLY A 41 -8.70 8.13 -1.18
CA GLY A 41 -9.02 9.08 -2.24
C GLY A 41 -8.96 8.42 -3.62
N GLU A 42 -9.57 9.04 -4.61
CA GLU A 42 -9.51 8.58 -6.00
C GLU A 42 -8.09 8.74 -6.60
N ASN A 43 -7.87 8.20 -7.79
CA ASN A 43 -6.64 8.44 -8.54
C ASN A 43 -6.49 9.94 -8.85
N GLY A 44 -5.31 10.49 -8.58
CA GLY A 44 -5.08 11.93 -8.72
C GLY A 44 -5.43 12.77 -7.47
N ALA A 45 -5.98 12.19 -6.41
CA ALA A 45 -6.36 12.91 -5.18
C ALA A 45 -5.17 13.48 -4.38
N GLY A 46 -3.92 13.16 -4.72
CA GLY A 46 -2.73 13.66 -4.03
C GLY A 46 -2.03 12.66 -3.13
N LYS A 47 -2.57 11.45 -2.92
CA LYS A 47 -2.00 10.41 -2.02
C LYS A 47 -0.54 10.11 -2.31
N SER A 48 -0.22 9.75 -3.55
CA SER A 48 1.16 9.41 -3.95
C SER A 48 2.11 10.62 -3.86
N THR A 49 1.60 11.85 -4.00
CA THR A 49 2.39 13.06 -3.78
C THR A 49 2.73 13.23 -2.31
N LEU A 50 1.76 13.02 -1.41
CA LEU A 50 1.97 13.08 0.04
C LEU A 50 2.98 12.02 0.49
N VAL A 51 2.84 10.78 0.01
CA VAL A 51 3.79 9.67 0.27
C VAL A 51 5.20 10.04 -0.22
N LYS A 52 5.34 10.55 -1.44
CA LYS A 52 6.65 10.95 -1.99
C LYS A 52 7.30 12.09 -1.23
N ILE A 53 6.51 12.98 -0.60
CA ILE A 53 7.02 13.99 0.32
C ILE A 53 7.57 13.33 1.60
N LEU A 54 6.83 12.41 2.20
CA LEU A 54 7.26 11.66 3.37
C LEU A 54 8.49 10.79 3.11
N CYS A 55 8.62 10.26 1.90
CA CYS A 55 9.79 9.51 1.45
C CYS A 55 10.98 10.39 1.00
N GLY A 56 10.88 11.72 1.06
CA GLY A 56 11.95 12.64 0.65
C GLY A 56 12.19 12.72 -0.87
N VAL A 57 11.30 12.13 -1.69
CA VAL A 57 11.39 12.18 -3.16
C VAL A 57 10.97 13.56 -3.67
N TYR A 58 9.98 14.18 -3.02
CA TYR A 58 9.55 15.53 -3.32
C TYR A 58 9.67 16.42 -2.08
N GLN A 59 9.99 17.71 -2.32
CA GLN A 59 9.90 18.71 -1.27
C GLN A 59 8.54 19.41 -1.32
N PRO A 60 7.87 19.66 -0.19
CA PRO A 60 6.69 20.49 -0.18
C PRO A 60 7.06 21.94 -0.58
N ASP A 61 6.13 22.64 -1.25
CA ASP A 61 6.33 24.05 -1.59
C ASP A 61 6.04 24.94 -0.36
N SER A 62 5.15 24.46 0.54
CA SER A 62 4.87 25.11 1.83
C SER A 62 4.34 24.07 2.84
N GLY A 63 4.28 24.49 4.10
CA GLY A 63 3.85 23.65 5.22
C GLY A 63 5.00 23.14 6.07
N ILE A 64 4.68 22.40 7.11
CA ILE A 64 5.64 21.84 8.06
C ILE A 64 5.36 20.36 8.33
N ILE A 65 6.43 19.62 8.57
CA ILE A 65 6.40 18.20 8.96
C ILE A 65 6.90 18.10 10.38
N ASN A 66 6.10 17.59 11.30
CA ASN A 66 6.50 17.30 12.68
C ASN A 66 6.56 15.77 12.86
N LEU A 67 7.65 15.27 13.39
CA LEU A 67 7.84 13.89 13.80
C LEU A 67 8.15 13.84 15.29
N ASN A 68 7.39 13.06 16.05
CA ASN A 68 7.51 13.01 17.52
C ASN A 68 7.50 14.42 18.14
N ASN A 69 6.58 15.28 17.72
CA ASN A 69 6.43 16.68 18.15
C ASN A 69 7.63 17.59 17.85
N LYS A 70 8.54 17.19 16.96
CA LYS A 70 9.67 18.01 16.52
C LYS A 70 9.57 18.27 15.03
N GLN A 71 9.71 19.53 14.63
CA GLN A 71 9.76 19.89 13.22
C GLN A 71 10.98 19.25 12.56
N GLN A 72 10.75 18.61 11.42
CA GLN A 72 11.77 17.92 10.63
C GLN A 72 11.76 18.40 9.18
N SER A 73 12.90 18.26 8.53
CA SER A 73 13.04 18.39 7.08
C SER A 73 13.42 17.03 6.51
N ILE A 74 12.80 16.66 5.40
CA ILE A 74 13.07 15.38 4.70
C ILE A 74 13.60 15.71 3.29
N PRO A 75 14.86 16.13 3.17
CA PRO A 75 15.41 16.63 1.90
C PRO A 75 15.59 15.54 0.84
N ASP A 76 15.77 14.30 1.25
CA ASP A 76 16.04 13.16 0.37
C ASP A 76 15.58 11.82 1.02
N PRO A 77 15.57 10.72 0.26
CA PRO A 77 15.16 9.41 0.78
C PRO A 77 16.03 8.88 1.93
N SER A 78 17.31 9.23 1.98
CA SER A 78 18.20 8.82 3.07
C SER A 78 17.79 9.47 4.40
N ALA A 79 17.41 10.75 4.36
CA ALA A 79 16.87 11.47 5.51
C ALA A 79 15.54 10.85 5.99
N SER A 80 14.65 10.44 5.08
CA SER A 80 13.41 9.74 5.41
C SER A 80 13.69 8.45 6.18
N LEU A 81 14.58 7.60 5.67
CA LEU A 81 14.99 6.36 6.33
C LEU A 81 15.64 6.62 7.69
N SER A 82 16.52 7.62 7.79
CA SER A 82 17.18 8.01 9.06
C SER A 82 16.20 8.52 10.11
N LEU A 83 15.06 9.07 9.69
CA LEU A 83 13.96 9.49 10.55
C LEU A 83 13.00 8.34 10.89
N GLY A 84 13.27 7.13 10.45
CA GLY A 84 12.45 5.95 10.71
C GLY A 84 11.18 5.88 9.87
N ILE A 85 11.16 6.52 8.69
CA ILE A 85 10.05 6.44 7.74
C ILE A 85 10.48 5.56 6.56
N SER A 86 9.75 4.47 6.30
CA SER A 86 10.00 3.57 5.18
C SER A 86 8.72 3.29 4.40
N ALA A 87 8.84 3.10 3.09
CA ALA A 87 7.69 2.82 2.23
C ALA A 87 7.86 1.49 1.48
N ILE A 88 6.78 0.74 1.43
CA ILE A 88 6.61 -0.45 0.61
C ILE A 88 5.76 -0.04 -0.59
N HIS A 89 6.38 0.03 -1.76
CA HIS A 89 5.70 0.39 -3.01
C HIS A 89 5.12 -0.85 -3.69
N GLN A 90 4.02 -0.67 -4.41
CA GLN A 90 3.32 -1.71 -5.16
C GLN A 90 4.24 -2.48 -6.13
N GLU A 91 5.18 -1.78 -6.78
CA GLU A 91 6.18 -2.35 -7.68
C GLU A 91 7.59 -2.27 -7.06
N SER A 92 7.80 -2.95 -5.94
CA SER A 92 9.16 -3.05 -5.39
C SER A 92 9.99 -4.05 -6.19
N VAL A 93 11.08 -3.58 -6.78
CA VAL A 93 12.02 -4.44 -7.52
C VAL A 93 12.66 -5.44 -6.55
N MET A 94 12.48 -6.71 -6.83
CA MET A 94 13.17 -7.80 -6.16
C MET A 94 14.07 -8.52 -7.15
N PHE A 95 15.16 -9.05 -6.66
CA PHE A 95 16.14 -9.77 -7.47
C PHE A 95 15.95 -11.27 -7.30
N ASP A 96 15.32 -11.91 -8.27
CA ASP A 96 14.86 -13.29 -8.22
C ASP A 96 15.98 -14.32 -7.96
N GLU A 97 17.19 -14.06 -8.46
CA GLU A 97 18.34 -14.96 -8.31
C GLU A 97 19.10 -14.75 -6.99
N LEU A 98 18.83 -13.68 -6.28
CA LEU A 98 19.44 -13.40 -4.98
C LEU A 98 18.61 -14.03 -3.85
N SER A 99 19.29 -14.29 -2.74
CA SER A 99 18.67 -14.79 -1.51
C SER A 99 17.77 -13.73 -0.84
N VAL A 100 16.96 -14.16 0.11
CA VAL A 100 16.16 -13.29 0.99
C VAL A 100 17.07 -12.29 1.69
N THR A 101 18.17 -12.75 2.32
CA THR A 101 19.13 -11.86 3.00
C THR A 101 19.72 -10.81 2.06
N GLU A 102 20.12 -11.18 0.84
CA GLU A 102 20.65 -10.24 -0.13
C GLU A 102 19.61 -9.21 -0.54
N ASN A 103 18.35 -9.62 -0.75
CA ASN A 103 17.27 -8.70 -1.06
C ASN A 103 16.91 -7.76 0.08
N VAL A 104 16.90 -8.23 1.33
CA VAL A 104 16.64 -7.41 2.52
C VAL A 104 17.70 -6.32 2.68
N PHE A 105 18.97 -6.65 2.45
CA PHE A 105 20.10 -5.74 2.64
C PHE A 105 20.58 -5.04 1.36
N ILE A 106 19.87 -5.15 0.25
CA ILE A 106 20.30 -4.53 -1.00
C ILE A 106 20.45 -3.01 -0.85
N GLY A 107 21.62 -2.50 -1.23
CA GLY A 107 21.98 -1.10 -1.04
C GLY A 107 22.43 -0.73 0.39
N ASN A 108 22.34 -1.64 1.37
CA ASN A 108 22.59 -1.39 2.80
C ASN A 108 23.40 -2.52 3.45
N HIS A 109 24.44 -2.99 2.78
CA HIS A 109 25.27 -4.07 3.29
C HIS A 109 25.97 -3.67 4.59
N ILE A 110 25.95 -4.57 5.58
CA ILE A 110 26.73 -4.42 6.80
C ILE A 110 28.17 -4.84 6.50
N THR A 111 29.13 -4.02 6.90
CA THR A 111 30.56 -4.29 6.69
C THR A 111 31.28 -4.51 8.01
N LYS A 112 32.24 -5.44 8.00
CA LYS A 112 33.21 -5.65 9.07
C LYS A 112 34.20 -4.49 9.14
N SER A 113 34.98 -4.41 10.22
CA SER A 113 36.04 -3.40 10.39
C SER A 113 37.11 -3.40 9.28
N ASN A 114 37.27 -4.52 8.58
CA ASN A 114 38.19 -4.68 7.44
C ASN A 114 37.57 -4.28 6.08
N GLY A 115 36.32 -3.74 6.06
CA GLY A 115 35.62 -3.33 4.84
C GLY A 115 34.93 -4.45 4.05
N LEU A 116 35.06 -5.71 4.47
CA LEU A 116 34.35 -6.83 3.84
C LEU A 116 32.91 -6.93 4.35
N VAL A 117 32.00 -7.41 3.50
CA VAL A 117 30.60 -7.64 3.86
C VAL A 117 30.47 -8.68 4.97
N ASP A 118 29.68 -8.38 5.99
CA ASP A 118 29.39 -9.28 7.09
C ASP A 118 28.13 -10.09 6.82
N TRP A 119 28.26 -11.12 5.99
CA TRP A 119 27.15 -12.00 5.61
C TRP A 119 26.51 -12.72 6.81
N GLY A 120 27.31 -13.10 7.81
CA GLY A 120 26.81 -13.75 9.02
C GLY A 120 25.86 -12.84 9.79
N LEU A 121 26.29 -11.62 10.09
CA LEU A 121 25.46 -10.66 10.80
C LEU A 121 24.18 -10.26 10.01
N MET A 122 24.30 -10.13 8.68
CA MET A 122 23.13 -9.84 7.82
C MET A 122 22.14 -11.00 7.84
N GLN A 123 22.62 -12.24 7.77
CA GLN A 123 21.77 -13.43 7.85
C GLN A 123 21.08 -13.58 9.20
N ASP A 124 21.79 -13.34 10.30
CA ASP A 124 21.23 -13.38 11.66
C ASP A 124 20.13 -12.33 11.83
N LYS A 125 20.35 -11.10 11.38
CA LYS A 125 19.35 -10.02 11.41
C LYS A 125 18.14 -10.36 10.55
N THR A 126 18.34 -10.89 9.35
CA THR A 126 17.23 -11.32 8.48
C THR A 126 16.41 -12.41 9.18
N ASN A 127 17.06 -13.42 9.74
CA ASN A 127 16.38 -14.51 10.45
C ASN A 127 15.58 -13.99 11.64
N GLN A 128 16.11 -13.01 12.39
CA GLN A 128 15.37 -12.39 13.49
C GLN A 128 14.14 -11.65 13.00
N LEU A 129 14.25 -10.82 11.95
CA LEU A 129 13.12 -10.13 11.35
C LEU A 129 12.03 -11.08 10.84
N LEU A 130 12.42 -12.16 10.16
CA LEU A 130 11.47 -13.16 9.68
C LEU A 130 10.73 -13.85 10.83
N LYS A 131 11.42 -14.14 11.94
CA LYS A 131 10.79 -14.68 13.15
C LYS A 131 9.84 -13.69 13.80
N ASP A 132 10.22 -12.42 13.89
CA ASP A 132 9.38 -11.35 14.46
C ASP A 132 8.10 -11.12 13.63
N LEU A 133 8.16 -11.39 12.32
CA LEU A 133 7.03 -11.38 11.40
C LEU A 133 6.26 -12.72 11.35
N GLU A 134 6.66 -13.72 12.16
CA GLU A 134 6.09 -15.07 12.16
C GLU A 134 6.12 -15.75 10.78
N ALA A 135 7.13 -15.42 9.98
CA ALA A 135 7.29 -15.91 8.61
C ALA A 135 8.11 -17.20 8.56
N ASN A 136 7.57 -18.21 7.89
CA ASN A 136 8.29 -19.44 7.62
C ASN A 136 9.04 -19.33 6.28
N ILE A 137 10.17 -18.61 6.30
CA ILE A 137 11.05 -18.35 5.15
C ILE A 137 12.49 -18.49 5.62
N GLU A 138 13.31 -19.17 4.84
CA GLU A 138 14.74 -19.31 5.15
C GLU A 138 15.54 -18.12 4.58
N PRO A 139 16.47 -17.52 5.36
CA PRO A 139 17.27 -16.37 4.93
C PRO A 139 18.08 -16.60 3.64
N ASN A 140 18.46 -17.83 3.36
CA ASN A 140 19.26 -18.22 2.19
C ASN A 140 18.41 -18.69 1.00
N GLU A 141 17.08 -18.76 1.15
CA GLU A 141 16.17 -19.13 0.08
C GLU A 141 16.17 -18.05 -1.03
N LYS A 142 16.07 -18.45 -2.29
CA LYS A 142 16.05 -17.50 -3.40
C LYS A 142 14.65 -16.94 -3.59
N ILE A 143 14.56 -15.66 -3.95
CA ILE A 143 13.27 -14.97 -4.16
C ILE A 143 12.40 -15.68 -5.20
N LYS A 144 12.99 -16.24 -6.26
CA LYS A 144 12.25 -16.96 -7.32
C LYS A 144 11.47 -18.16 -6.79
N ASP A 145 11.92 -18.78 -5.70
CA ASP A 145 11.32 -19.97 -5.12
C ASP A 145 10.20 -19.62 -4.11
N LEU A 146 10.04 -18.34 -3.79
CA LEU A 146 9.02 -17.83 -2.86
C LEU A 146 7.67 -17.60 -3.54
N SER A 147 6.59 -17.84 -2.79
CA SER A 147 5.24 -17.40 -3.15
C SER A 147 5.13 -15.86 -3.17
N ILE A 148 4.08 -15.32 -3.77
CA ILE A 148 3.83 -13.87 -3.82
C ILE A 148 3.72 -13.30 -2.39
N ALA A 149 3.02 -13.99 -1.48
CA ALA A 149 2.90 -13.57 -0.08
C ALA A 149 4.25 -13.54 0.63
N GLN A 150 5.08 -14.56 0.46
CA GLN A 150 6.43 -14.60 1.02
C GLN A 150 7.31 -13.46 0.49
N ARG A 151 7.21 -13.14 -0.80
CA ARG A 151 7.90 -11.99 -1.39
C ARG A 151 7.47 -10.66 -0.72
N HIS A 152 6.18 -10.49 -0.42
CA HIS A 152 5.69 -9.32 0.33
C HIS A 152 6.28 -9.25 1.74
N ILE A 153 6.43 -10.39 2.43
CA ILE A 153 7.09 -10.45 3.73
C ILE A 153 8.56 -9.99 3.62
N VAL A 154 9.26 -10.41 2.58
CA VAL A 154 10.65 -9.96 2.33
C VAL A 154 10.71 -8.44 2.08
N GLN A 155 9.73 -7.87 1.37
CA GLN A 155 9.62 -6.42 1.17
C GLN A 155 9.39 -5.68 2.50
N ILE A 156 8.51 -6.22 3.36
CA ILE A 156 8.28 -5.69 4.71
C ILE A 156 9.58 -5.78 5.53
N SER A 157 10.26 -6.93 5.51
CA SER A 157 11.56 -7.11 6.19
C SER A 157 12.59 -6.08 5.73
N ARG A 158 12.67 -5.82 4.41
CA ARG A 158 13.55 -4.79 3.83
C ARG A 158 13.21 -3.39 4.35
N SER A 159 11.94 -3.07 4.54
CA SER A 159 11.54 -1.78 5.09
C SER A 159 11.87 -1.62 6.57
N LEU A 160 11.88 -2.72 7.32
CA LEU A 160 12.12 -2.75 8.76
C LEU A 160 13.60 -2.82 9.15
N ILE A 161 14.50 -3.18 8.22
CA ILE A 161 15.93 -3.36 8.52
C ILE A 161 16.60 -2.07 9.03
N HIS A 162 15.99 -0.91 8.75
CA HIS A 162 16.42 0.41 9.19
C HIS A 162 15.71 0.90 10.47
N ASP A 163 15.17 -0.01 11.27
CA ASP A 163 14.39 0.32 12.47
C ASP A 163 13.24 1.31 12.21
N ALA A 164 12.57 1.15 11.06
CA ALA A 164 11.45 2.01 10.70
C ALA A 164 10.38 2.01 11.79
N ASP A 165 9.98 3.21 12.22
CA ASP A 165 8.88 3.44 13.15
C ASP A 165 7.56 3.70 12.43
N ILE A 166 7.64 4.25 11.20
CA ILE A 166 6.51 4.52 10.33
C ILE A 166 6.70 3.70 9.05
N VAL A 167 5.73 2.84 8.76
CA VAL A 167 5.72 2.00 7.55
C VAL A 167 4.57 2.45 6.67
N ILE A 168 4.88 2.91 5.46
CA ILE A 168 3.89 3.26 4.44
C ILE A 168 3.69 2.06 3.54
N MET A 169 2.45 1.60 3.40
CA MET A 169 2.07 0.46 2.56
C MET A 169 1.15 0.93 1.44
N ASP A 170 1.65 0.93 0.22
CA ASP A 170 0.90 1.39 -0.96
C ASP A 170 0.32 0.20 -1.72
N GLU A 171 -1.01 0.01 -1.61
CA GLU A 171 -1.80 -1.08 -2.21
C GLU A 171 -1.22 -2.49 -1.98
N PRO A 172 -0.91 -2.88 -0.73
CA PRO A 172 -0.15 -4.10 -0.46
C PRO A 172 -0.91 -5.40 -0.78
N THR A 173 -2.20 -5.34 -1.09
CA THR A 173 -3.08 -6.50 -1.33
C THR A 173 -3.47 -6.71 -2.79
N ALA A 174 -2.97 -5.87 -3.72
CA ALA A 174 -3.47 -5.82 -5.10
C ALA A 174 -3.36 -7.16 -5.86
N SER A 175 -2.34 -7.97 -5.57
CA SER A 175 -2.06 -9.24 -6.25
C SER A 175 -2.22 -10.48 -5.37
N LEU A 176 -2.77 -10.33 -4.15
CA LEU A 176 -2.88 -11.40 -3.16
C LEU A 176 -4.22 -12.13 -3.24
N SER A 177 -4.20 -13.44 -2.97
CA SER A 177 -5.39 -14.23 -2.69
C SER A 177 -5.96 -13.87 -1.30
N GLN A 178 -7.22 -14.23 -1.03
CA GLN A 178 -7.87 -13.94 0.26
C GLN A 178 -7.11 -14.55 1.45
N LYS A 179 -6.51 -15.71 1.29
CA LYS A 179 -5.68 -16.35 2.33
C LYS A 179 -4.45 -15.49 2.64
N GLU A 180 -3.74 -15.05 1.61
CA GLU A 180 -2.53 -14.23 1.72
C GLU A 180 -2.85 -12.84 2.30
N ILE A 181 -4.01 -12.27 1.97
CA ILE A 181 -4.50 -11.02 2.57
C ILE A 181 -4.64 -11.18 4.09
N ASN A 182 -5.24 -12.27 4.57
CA ASN A 182 -5.42 -12.52 6.00
C ASN A 182 -4.07 -12.71 6.72
N GLU A 183 -3.10 -13.35 6.07
CA GLU A 183 -1.73 -13.47 6.58
C GLU A 183 -1.06 -12.08 6.69
N LEU A 184 -1.19 -11.24 5.65
CA LEU A 184 -0.69 -9.86 5.67
C LEU A 184 -1.33 -9.03 6.80
N TYR A 185 -2.64 -9.14 7.01
CA TYR A 185 -3.31 -8.42 8.12
C TYR A 185 -2.79 -8.85 9.48
N THR A 186 -2.44 -10.11 9.66
CA THR A 186 -1.82 -10.60 10.89
C THR A 186 -0.46 -9.92 11.09
N ILE A 187 0.36 -9.82 10.04
CA ILE A 187 1.65 -9.14 10.08
C ILE A 187 1.46 -7.65 10.43
N ILE A 188 0.53 -6.96 9.77
CA ILE A 188 0.22 -5.54 10.03
C ILE A 188 -0.17 -5.33 11.51
N ARG A 189 -1.05 -6.18 12.05
CA ARG A 189 -1.45 -6.12 13.46
C ARG A 189 -0.28 -6.42 14.41
N ASN A 190 0.64 -7.31 14.05
CA ASN A 190 1.84 -7.60 14.83
C ASN A 190 2.83 -6.42 14.81
N LEU A 191 3.02 -5.76 13.66
CA LEU A 191 3.82 -4.53 13.58
C LEU A 191 3.27 -3.43 14.49
N LYS A 192 1.95 -3.24 14.52
CA LYS A 192 1.30 -2.31 15.44
C LYS A 192 1.60 -2.67 16.91
N LYS A 193 1.55 -3.96 17.30
CA LYS A 193 1.91 -4.42 18.65
C LYS A 193 3.39 -4.17 18.99
N GLN A 194 4.27 -4.11 17.99
CA GLN A 194 5.68 -3.77 18.12
C GLN A 194 5.94 -2.26 18.09
N ASN A 195 4.91 -1.46 18.37
CA ASN A 195 4.96 0.01 18.41
C ASN A 195 5.28 0.66 17.05
N LYS A 196 4.99 0.01 15.94
CA LYS A 196 5.08 0.62 14.61
C LYS A 196 3.77 1.31 14.26
N SER A 197 3.85 2.48 13.62
CA SER A 197 2.70 3.20 13.07
C SER A 197 2.65 2.97 11.56
N ILE A 198 1.46 2.77 11.00
CA ILE A 198 1.30 2.34 9.62
C ILE A 198 0.42 3.31 8.87
N ILE A 199 0.88 3.78 7.70
CA ILE A 199 0.04 4.48 6.72
C ILE A 199 -0.35 3.45 5.66
N PHE A 200 -1.64 3.11 5.62
CA PHE A 200 -2.19 2.09 4.75
C PHE A 200 -2.96 2.72 3.60
N ILE A 201 -2.50 2.52 2.37
CA ILE A 201 -3.15 3.05 1.17
C ILE A 201 -3.84 1.90 0.47
N SER A 202 -5.15 2.00 0.29
CA SER A 202 -5.94 1.03 -0.45
C SER A 202 -7.15 1.71 -1.09
N HIS A 203 -7.57 1.17 -2.23
CA HIS A 203 -8.87 1.52 -2.85
C HIS A 203 -9.97 0.52 -2.46
N LYS A 204 -9.64 -0.55 -1.74
CA LYS A 204 -10.59 -1.57 -1.26
C LYS A 204 -11.08 -1.21 0.14
N LEU A 205 -12.24 -0.58 0.23
CA LEU A 205 -12.78 -0.05 1.49
C LEU A 205 -13.06 -1.14 2.54
N ASP A 206 -13.36 -2.36 2.11
CA ASP A 206 -13.56 -3.49 3.04
C ASP A 206 -12.27 -3.80 3.82
N GLU A 207 -11.11 -3.71 3.17
CA GLU A 207 -9.80 -3.85 3.81
C GLU A 207 -9.54 -2.74 4.83
N VAL A 208 -9.87 -1.51 4.46
CA VAL A 208 -9.70 -0.34 5.32
C VAL A 208 -10.53 -0.47 6.61
N ILE A 209 -11.79 -0.86 6.48
CA ILE A 209 -12.69 -1.06 7.63
C ILE A 209 -12.20 -2.20 8.53
N GLU A 210 -11.59 -3.25 7.96
CA GLU A 210 -11.13 -4.41 8.74
C GLU A 210 -9.82 -4.15 9.48
N VAL A 211 -8.89 -3.37 8.90
CA VAL A 211 -7.51 -3.31 9.39
C VAL A 211 -7.17 -1.99 10.06
N CYS A 212 -7.77 -0.86 9.60
CA CYS A 212 -7.36 0.46 10.04
C CYS A 212 -8.11 0.94 11.29
N ASP A 213 -7.46 1.81 12.06
CA ASP A 213 -8.04 2.48 13.22
C ASP A 213 -8.65 3.82 12.83
N GLU A 214 -7.98 4.54 11.93
CA GLU A 214 -8.30 5.89 11.51
C GLU A 214 -8.22 6.01 9.99
N PHE A 215 -8.80 7.05 9.44
CA PHE A 215 -8.70 7.34 8.02
C PHE A 215 -8.57 8.84 7.74
N THR A 216 -7.94 9.16 6.63
CA THR A 216 -7.92 10.47 6.00
C THR A 216 -8.31 10.33 4.54
N VAL A 217 -9.29 11.11 4.09
CA VAL A 217 -9.70 11.15 2.68
C VAL A 217 -9.15 12.41 2.04
N LEU A 218 -8.40 12.24 0.96
CA LEU A 218 -8.00 13.32 0.07
C LEU A 218 -8.85 13.29 -1.20
N ARG A 219 -9.18 14.49 -1.71
CA ARG A 219 -9.81 14.67 -3.01
C ARG A 219 -9.34 15.99 -3.63
N ASP A 220 -8.95 15.95 -4.90
CA ASP A 220 -8.48 17.11 -5.66
C ASP A 220 -7.34 17.89 -4.97
N GLY A 221 -6.48 17.16 -4.25
CA GLY A 221 -5.36 17.72 -3.49
C GLY A 221 -5.73 18.37 -2.16
N GLU A 222 -6.95 18.20 -1.67
CA GLU A 222 -7.43 18.77 -0.41
C GLU A 222 -7.83 17.68 0.59
N LEU A 223 -7.72 18.00 1.90
CA LEU A 223 -8.26 17.17 2.98
C LEU A 223 -9.78 17.31 3.02
N ILE A 224 -10.50 16.22 2.82
CA ILE A 224 -11.98 16.21 2.89
C ILE A 224 -12.46 15.82 4.29
N LYS A 225 -11.90 14.74 4.84
CA LYS A 225 -12.29 14.22 6.15
C LYS A 225 -11.16 13.42 6.76
N SER A 226 -10.99 13.55 8.05
CA SER A 226 -10.17 12.66 8.88
C SER A 226 -10.96 12.28 10.12
N ASP A 227 -11.03 11.00 10.45
CA ASP A 227 -11.79 10.48 11.60
C ASP A 227 -11.34 9.06 11.96
N THR A 228 -11.92 8.47 13.00
CA THR A 228 -11.75 7.05 13.33
C THR A 228 -12.67 6.19 12.46
N ILE A 229 -12.23 4.96 12.15
CA ILE A 229 -13.03 4.00 11.38
C ILE A 229 -14.36 3.67 12.07
N GLN A 230 -14.40 3.68 13.39
CA GLN A 230 -15.62 3.40 14.17
C GLN A 230 -16.74 4.43 13.95
N ASN A 231 -16.40 5.64 13.53
CA ASN A 231 -17.33 6.74 13.30
C ASN A 231 -17.85 6.81 11.85
N THR A 232 -17.52 5.82 11.02
CA THR A 232 -17.86 5.83 9.59
C THR A 232 -18.31 4.45 9.09
N ASN A 233 -18.82 4.43 7.89
CA ASN A 233 -19.14 3.20 7.16
C ASN A 233 -18.71 3.31 5.69
N LYS A 234 -18.82 2.21 4.95
CA LYS A 234 -18.39 2.12 3.55
C LYS A 234 -19.03 3.17 2.65
N ASP A 235 -20.33 3.41 2.80
CA ASP A 235 -21.08 4.37 1.96
C ASP A 235 -20.64 5.81 2.22
N GLN A 236 -20.36 6.16 3.48
CA GLN A 236 -19.81 7.45 3.84
C GLN A 236 -18.40 7.65 3.29
N LEU A 237 -17.54 6.63 3.37
CA LEU A 237 -16.19 6.69 2.77
C LEU A 237 -16.26 6.90 1.26
N ILE A 238 -17.16 6.19 0.56
CA ILE A 238 -17.41 6.40 -0.88
C ILE A 238 -17.85 7.85 -1.14
N THR A 239 -18.77 8.36 -0.33
CA THR A 239 -19.26 9.74 -0.48
C THR A 239 -18.15 10.78 -0.29
N TYR A 240 -17.29 10.61 0.72
CA TYR A 240 -16.13 11.49 0.94
C TYR A 240 -15.16 11.45 -0.23
N MET A 241 -14.87 10.26 -0.76
CA MET A 241 -13.95 10.08 -1.88
C MET A 241 -14.50 10.63 -3.19
N ALA A 242 -15.77 10.31 -3.53
CA ALA A 242 -16.39 10.68 -4.80
C ALA A 242 -17.00 12.10 -4.80
N GLY A 243 -17.24 12.70 -3.63
CA GLY A 243 -17.85 14.03 -3.49
C GLY A 243 -19.33 14.13 -3.80
N ARG A 244 -19.98 13.01 -4.01
CA ARG A 244 -21.44 12.90 -4.25
C ARG A 244 -21.96 11.60 -3.66
N GLU A 245 -23.20 11.59 -3.24
CA GLU A 245 -23.87 10.34 -2.88
C GLU A 245 -23.91 9.42 -4.09
N VAL A 246 -23.30 8.25 -3.95
CA VAL A 246 -23.30 7.25 -5.02
C VAL A 246 -24.50 6.35 -4.79
N ASN A 247 -25.68 6.84 -5.08
CA ASN A 247 -26.94 6.09 -4.98
C ASN A 247 -27.01 4.92 -5.96
N GLN A 248 -26.18 4.92 -7.02
CA GLN A 248 -25.99 3.80 -7.94
C GLN A 248 -24.56 3.83 -8.49
N ILE A 249 -23.73 2.89 -8.05
CA ILE A 249 -22.35 2.73 -8.53
C ILE A 249 -22.33 2.43 -10.05
N PHE A 250 -23.35 1.74 -10.52
CA PHE A 250 -23.53 1.39 -11.94
C PHE A 250 -25.01 1.58 -12.35
N PRO A 251 -25.42 2.79 -12.77
CA PRO A 251 -26.78 3.00 -13.24
C PRO A 251 -27.01 2.14 -14.49
N LYS A 252 -27.77 1.06 -14.34
CA LYS A 252 -28.17 0.24 -15.46
C LYS A 252 -29.37 0.88 -16.14
N ASN A 253 -29.14 1.52 -17.29
CA ASN A 253 -30.24 1.97 -18.13
C ASN A 253 -30.93 0.73 -18.72
N ASN A 254 -32.27 0.67 -18.63
CA ASN A 254 -33.05 -0.35 -19.30
C ASN A 254 -33.01 -0.08 -20.81
N VAL A 255 -32.12 -0.77 -21.50
CA VAL A 255 -31.98 -0.69 -22.96
C VAL A 255 -32.53 -1.96 -23.54
N THR A 256 -33.34 -1.85 -24.60
CA THR A 256 -33.81 -3.03 -25.37
C THR A 256 -32.59 -3.61 -26.09
N ILE A 257 -32.23 -4.84 -25.76
CA ILE A 257 -31.18 -5.59 -26.45
C ILE A 257 -31.68 -5.94 -27.83
N GLU A 258 -30.87 -5.67 -28.87
CA GLU A 258 -31.20 -5.88 -30.27
C GLU A 258 -30.56 -7.18 -30.80
N ASN A 259 -30.40 -7.27 -32.11
CA ASN A 259 -29.90 -8.46 -32.81
C ASN A 259 -28.44 -8.78 -32.43
N GLU A 260 -28.08 -10.04 -32.59
CA GLU A 260 -26.72 -10.55 -32.46
C GLU A 260 -25.79 -9.86 -33.46
N ILE A 261 -24.63 -9.37 -33.00
CA ILE A 261 -23.64 -8.65 -33.81
C ILE A 261 -22.27 -9.31 -33.82
N PHE A 262 -22.05 -10.24 -32.88
CA PHE A 262 -20.81 -10.98 -32.81
C PHE A 262 -21.03 -12.34 -32.17
N GLU A 263 -20.47 -13.38 -32.78
CA GLU A 263 -20.56 -14.75 -32.30
C GLU A 263 -19.20 -15.42 -32.35
N VAL A 264 -18.88 -16.15 -31.30
CA VAL A 264 -17.70 -17.01 -31.19
C VAL A 264 -18.16 -18.43 -31.02
N ARG A 265 -17.66 -19.34 -31.86
CA ARG A 265 -17.96 -20.78 -31.80
C ARG A 265 -16.67 -21.58 -31.71
N ASN A 266 -16.64 -22.55 -30.78
CA ASN A 266 -15.56 -23.52 -30.60
C ASN A 266 -14.18 -22.89 -30.57
N LEU A 267 -14.05 -21.72 -29.89
CA LEU A 267 -12.77 -21.06 -29.72
C LEU A 267 -11.84 -21.95 -28.90
N PHE A 268 -10.66 -22.19 -29.43
CA PHE A 268 -9.68 -23.09 -28.83
C PHE A 268 -8.28 -22.47 -28.81
N LYS A 269 -7.59 -22.65 -27.72
CA LYS A 269 -6.16 -22.39 -27.61
C LYS A 269 -5.50 -23.47 -26.79
N LYS A 270 -4.56 -24.21 -27.41
CA LYS A 270 -3.87 -25.33 -26.78
C LYS A 270 -3.35 -24.97 -25.40
N THR A 271 -3.64 -25.81 -24.39
CA THR A 271 -3.25 -25.68 -22.98
C THR A 271 -3.91 -24.55 -22.17
N GLN A 272 -4.71 -23.67 -22.77
CA GLN A 272 -5.34 -22.56 -22.07
C GLN A 272 -6.86 -22.70 -21.96
N PHE A 273 -7.54 -22.86 -23.10
CA PHE A 273 -9.00 -23.03 -23.12
C PHE A 273 -9.45 -23.81 -24.38
N LYS A 274 -10.63 -24.39 -24.33
CA LYS A 274 -11.24 -25.12 -25.43
C LYS A 274 -12.76 -25.04 -25.36
N ASP A 275 -13.40 -25.12 -26.56
CA ASP A 275 -14.84 -25.13 -26.73
C ASP A 275 -15.56 -23.90 -26.15
N ILE A 276 -14.91 -22.73 -26.20
CA ILE A 276 -15.52 -21.48 -25.75
C ILE A 276 -16.49 -20.99 -26.81
N ASN A 277 -17.75 -20.81 -26.38
CA ASN A 277 -18.83 -20.32 -27.23
C ASN A 277 -19.52 -19.16 -26.50
N PHE A 278 -19.73 -18.06 -27.20
CA PHE A 278 -20.53 -16.94 -26.72
C PHE A 278 -20.99 -16.06 -27.87
N ASN A 279 -22.03 -15.28 -27.62
CA ASN A 279 -22.52 -14.27 -28.57
C ASN A 279 -22.65 -12.91 -27.85
N LEU A 280 -22.60 -11.84 -28.63
CA LEU A 280 -22.82 -10.47 -28.18
C LEU A 280 -23.91 -9.85 -29.04
N ARG A 281 -24.89 -9.23 -28.38
CA ARG A 281 -25.98 -8.55 -29.04
C ARG A 281 -25.78 -7.03 -29.03
N LYS A 282 -26.36 -6.35 -29.96
CA LYS A 282 -26.29 -4.90 -30.01
C LYS A 282 -26.94 -4.28 -28.77
N LYS A 283 -26.28 -3.31 -28.17
CA LYS A 283 -26.63 -2.66 -26.88
C LYS A 283 -26.51 -3.57 -25.64
N GLU A 284 -25.91 -4.75 -25.76
CA GLU A 284 -25.59 -5.61 -24.64
C GLU A 284 -24.21 -5.32 -24.10
N ILE A 285 -24.02 -5.42 -22.77
CA ILE A 285 -22.72 -5.48 -22.10
C ILE A 285 -22.53 -6.92 -21.65
N LEU A 286 -21.63 -7.65 -22.31
CA LEU A 286 -21.29 -9.03 -21.96
C LEU A 286 -20.08 -9.01 -20.99
N GLY A 287 -20.25 -9.54 -19.79
CA GLY A 287 -19.19 -9.66 -18.81
C GLY A 287 -18.51 -11.02 -18.86
N PHE A 288 -17.17 -11.04 -18.85
CA PHE A 288 -16.37 -12.24 -18.64
C PHE A 288 -15.86 -12.27 -17.20
N TYR A 289 -16.03 -13.42 -16.55
CA TYR A 289 -15.55 -13.63 -15.18
C TYR A 289 -14.88 -15.01 -15.06
N GLY A 290 -13.82 -15.09 -14.28
CA GLY A 290 -13.11 -16.33 -14.01
C GLY A 290 -12.03 -16.15 -12.96
N LEU A 291 -11.58 -17.25 -12.35
CA LEU A 291 -10.44 -17.26 -11.45
C LEU A 291 -9.14 -17.06 -12.22
N VAL A 292 -8.10 -16.58 -11.54
CA VAL A 292 -6.76 -16.48 -12.13
C VAL A 292 -6.34 -17.86 -12.64
N GLY A 293 -5.96 -17.95 -13.92
CA GLY A 293 -5.59 -19.21 -14.57
C GLY A 293 -6.73 -19.98 -15.22
N SER A 294 -7.94 -19.44 -15.24
CA SER A 294 -9.10 -20.10 -15.91
C SER A 294 -9.11 -19.95 -17.45
N GLY A 295 -8.18 -19.19 -18.02
CA GLY A 295 -8.07 -18.88 -19.44
C GLY A 295 -8.64 -17.53 -19.77
#